data_4c0ee0339cc73ab146d5cc1ffd9dd2d9
#
_entry.id   4c0ee0339cc73ab146d5cc1ffd9dd2d9
#
_cell.length_a   1.000
_cell.length_b   1.000
_cell.length_c   1.000
_cell.angle_alpha   90.00
_cell.angle_beta   90.00
_cell.angle_gamma   90.00
#
_symmetry.space_group_name_H-M   'P 1'
#
loop_
_entity.id
_entity.type
_entity.pdbx_description
1 polymer ?
#
loop_
_entity_poly.entity_id
_entity_poly.type
_entity_poly.pdbx_seq_one_letter_code
_entity_poly.pdbx_strand_id
1 'polypeptide(L)'
;MLLQVERVAGFYGDFQALFDVSVQVAEGETVAIIGANGAGKSTLLKTVAGLMARTTGTVAFDGRPLDGMPTHRRLGLGIAMVPEGRRIFPSLTVEENLLVGAHRLRPGPWRVRRVLELFPALADKRGRPGSRLSGGEQQMLAIGRALMANPRLLLLDEVSLGLAPVVVKRIYETLPEIVGNGATVVLVEQDIGQALRAADRAYCLLEGRVALHGPSEGLTRQQITDAYFGMRSA
;
A
#
# COMPACT_ATOMS: atom_id res chain seq x y z
N MET A 1 15.68 -7.40 -6.64
CA MET A 1 14.48 -6.55 -6.60
C MET A 1 13.27 -7.43 -6.35
N LEU A 2 12.39 -7.07 -5.40
CA LEU A 2 11.16 -7.82 -5.15
C LEU A 2 10.05 -7.42 -6.14
N LEU A 3 9.87 -6.12 -6.36
CA LEU A 3 8.91 -5.59 -7.34
C LEU A 3 9.65 -4.77 -8.40
N GLN A 4 9.32 -5.01 -9.66
CA GLN A 4 9.79 -4.25 -10.80
C GLN A 4 8.58 -3.85 -11.65
N VAL A 5 8.41 -2.58 -11.85
CA VAL A 5 7.41 -1.97 -12.74
C VAL A 5 8.20 -1.24 -13.82
N GLU A 6 8.00 -1.58 -15.08
CA GLU A 6 8.79 -1.04 -16.19
C GLU A 6 7.88 -0.51 -17.28
N ARG A 7 7.99 0.80 -17.52
CA ARG A 7 7.29 1.55 -18.57
C ARG A 7 5.80 1.26 -18.63
N VAL A 8 5.16 1.20 -17.46
CA VAL A 8 3.75 0.85 -17.35
C VAL A 8 2.89 2.03 -17.76
N ALA A 9 1.91 1.76 -18.65
CA ALA A 9 0.75 2.60 -18.86
C ALA A 9 -0.51 1.90 -18.33
N GLY A 10 -1.42 2.66 -17.70
CA GLY A 10 -2.64 2.15 -17.10
C GLY A 10 -3.85 2.94 -17.59
N PHE A 11 -4.96 2.23 -17.85
CA PHE A 11 -6.14 2.82 -18.50
C PHE A 11 -7.44 2.49 -17.76
N TYR A 12 -8.33 3.48 -17.70
CA TYR A 12 -9.74 3.33 -17.34
C TYR A 12 -10.58 3.59 -18.59
N GLY A 13 -11.00 2.52 -19.27
CA GLY A 13 -11.58 2.64 -20.62
C GLY A 13 -10.55 3.28 -21.55
N ASP A 14 -10.91 4.41 -22.16
CA ASP A 14 -10.03 5.19 -23.05
C ASP A 14 -9.18 6.23 -22.32
N PHE A 15 -9.47 6.49 -21.03
CA PHE A 15 -8.69 7.45 -20.25
C PHE A 15 -7.39 6.81 -19.77
N GLN A 16 -6.25 7.37 -20.16
CA GLN A 16 -4.93 6.96 -19.69
C GLN A 16 -4.57 7.69 -18.39
N ALA A 17 -4.32 6.92 -17.33
CA ALA A 17 -3.99 7.44 -15.99
C ALA A 17 -2.51 7.28 -15.62
N LEU A 18 -1.78 6.36 -16.28
CA LEU A 18 -0.34 6.19 -16.08
C LEU A 18 0.37 6.27 -17.44
N PHE A 19 1.51 6.96 -17.47
CA PHE A 19 2.29 7.21 -18.66
C PHE A 19 3.76 6.84 -18.42
N ASP A 20 4.20 5.69 -18.92
CA ASP A 20 5.59 5.24 -18.87
C ASP A 20 6.18 5.20 -17.45
N VAL A 21 5.40 4.68 -16.50
CA VAL A 21 5.79 4.64 -15.09
C VAL A 21 6.74 3.47 -14.83
N SER A 22 7.91 3.78 -14.25
CA SER A 22 8.88 2.77 -13.81
C SER A 22 9.17 2.93 -12.32
N VAL A 23 9.03 1.84 -11.55
CA VAL A 23 9.24 1.79 -10.09
C VAL A 23 9.92 0.47 -9.73
N GLN A 24 10.88 0.53 -8.83
CA GLN A 24 11.59 -0.63 -8.31
C GLN A 24 11.52 -0.64 -6.78
N VAL A 25 11.29 -1.81 -6.20
CA VAL A 25 11.23 -1.99 -4.74
C VAL A 25 12.11 -3.19 -4.37
N ALA A 26 13.04 -2.98 -3.44
CA ALA A 26 13.86 -4.06 -2.88
C ALA A 26 13.07 -4.87 -1.84
N GLU A 27 13.52 -6.08 -1.54
CA GLU A 27 12.92 -6.88 -0.46
C GLU A 27 13.24 -6.25 0.91
N GLY A 28 12.23 -6.16 1.79
CA GLY A 28 12.35 -5.54 3.11
C GLY A 28 12.39 -4.00 3.10
N GLU A 29 12.19 -3.37 1.94
CA GLU A 29 12.18 -1.92 1.79
C GLU A 29 10.77 -1.35 2.02
N THR A 30 10.68 -0.16 2.59
CA THR A 30 9.47 0.67 2.56
C THR A 30 9.60 1.75 1.52
N VAL A 31 8.73 1.76 0.52
CA VAL A 31 8.71 2.75 -0.56
C VAL A 31 7.45 3.59 -0.51
N ALA A 32 7.59 4.91 -0.53
CA ALA A 32 6.47 5.84 -0.62
C ALA A 32 6.22 6.25 -2.08
N ILE A 33 4.95 6.24 -2.47
CA ILE A 33 4.46 6.85 -3.70
C ILE A 33 3.69 8.11 -3.32
N ILE A 34 4.25 9.26 -3.66
CA ILE A 34 3.74 10.58 -3.27
C ILE A 34 3.18 11.26 -4.51
N GLY A 35 2.15 12.09 -4.38
CA GLY A 35 1.57 12.82 -5.50
C GLY A 35 0.21 13.43 -5.14
N ALA A 36 -0.21 14.46 -5.86
CA ALA A 36 -1.53 15.07 -5.71
C ALA A 36 -2.67 14.07 -6.00
N ASN A 37 -3.91 14.45 -5.65
CA ASN A 37 -5.07 13.68 -6.05
C ASN A 37 -5.15 13.61 -7.58
N GLY A 38 -5.41 12.42 -8.12
CA GLY A 38 -5.42 12.20 -9.55
C GLY A 38 -4.03 11.98 -10.19
N ALA A 39 -2.93 12.06 -9.45
CA ALA A 39 -1.58 11.84 -10.00
C ALA A 39 -1.28 10.39 -10.45
N GLY A 40 -2.21 9.44 -10.23
CA GLY A 40 -2.04 8.05 -10.66
C GLY A 40 -1.56 7.08 -9.57
N LYS A 41 -1.38 7.54 -8.33
CA LYS A 41 -0.86 6.73 -7.20
C LYS A 41 -1.63 5.41 -6.98
N SER A 42 -2.94 5.52 -6.73
CA SER A 42 -3.82 4.35 -6.53
C SER A 42 -3.92 3.49 -7.79
N THR A 43 -3.80 4.09 -8.98
CA THR A 43 -3.77 3.36 -10.26
C THR A 43 -2.53 2.49 -10.34
N LEU A 44 -1.38 2.98 -9.91
CA LEU A 44 -0.13 2.20 -9.84
C LEU A 44 -0.28 1.00 -8.89
N LEU A 45 -0.81 1.21 -7.67
CA LEU A 45 -1.05 0.12 -6.74
C LEU A 45 -2.05 -0.91 -7.31
N LYS A 46 -3.15 -0.44 -7.91
CA LYS A 46 -4.13 -1.31 -8.57
C LYS A 46 -3.52 -2.12 -9.73
N THR A 47 -2.58 -1.51 -10.47
CA THR A 47 -1.84 -2.23 -11.52
C THR A 47 -1.01 -3.37 -10.93
N VAL A 48 -0.25 -3.11 -9.88
CA VAL A 48 0.55 -4.14 -9.18
C VAL A 48 -0.35 -5.22 -8.57
N ALA A 49 -1.50 -4.85 -8.01
CA ALA A 49 -2.46 -5.79 -7.45
C ALA A 49 -3.26 -6.60 -8.49
N GLY A 50 -3.18 -6.24 -9.79
CA GLY A 50 -3.96 -6.89 -10.86
C GLY A 50 -5.43 -6.51 -10.88
N LEU A 51 -5.74 -5.27 -10.48
CA LEU A 51 -7.10 -4.71 -10.43
C LEU A 51 -7.41 -3.79 -11.62
N MET A 52 -6.42 -3.54 -12.50
CA MET A 52 -6.62 -2.76 -13.72
C MET A 52 -7.03 -3.68 -14.87
N ALA A 53 -8.04 -3.26 -15.62
CA ALA A 53 -8.54 -4.02 -16.78
C ALA A 53 -7.59 -3.95 -17.99
N ARG A 54 -6.91 -2.81 -18.16
CA ARG A 54 -6.01 -2.57 -19.29
C ARG A 54 -4.73 -1.88 -18.82
N THR A 55 -3.60 -2.55 -19.07
CA THR A 55 -2.25 -2.02 -18.82
C THR A 55 -1.33 -2.43 -19.96
N THR A 56 -0.26 -1.66 -20.18
CA THR A 56 0.88 -2.02 -21.01
C THR A 56 2.18 -1.83 -20.22
N GLY A 57 3.30 -2.25 -20.77
CA GLY A 57 4.55 -2.35 -20.02
C GLY A 57 4.62 -3.65 -19.23
N THR A 58 5.55 -3.79 -18.32
CA THR A 58 5.80 -5.01 -17.56
C THR A 58 5.72 -4.78 -16.05
N VAL A 59 5.11 -5.72 -15.33
CA VAL A 59 5.17 -5.80 -13.88
C VAL A 59 5.71 -7.18 -13.51
N ALA A 60 6.83 -7.22 -12.80
CA ALA A 60 7.41 -8.46 -12.30
C ALA A 60 7.50 -8.45 -10.77
N PHE A 61 7.24 -9.58 -10.16
CA PHE A 61 7.35 -9.82 -8.73
C PHE A 61 8.28 -11.00 -8.48
N ASP A 62 9.38 -10.76 -7.76
CA ASP A 62 10.42 -11.75 -7.51
C ASP A 62 10.93 -12.41 -8.82
N GLY A 63 11.21 -11.58 -9.82
CA GLY A 63 11.63 -12.00 -11.16
C GLY A 63 10.54 -12.66 -12.03
N ARG A 64 9.33 -12.85 -11.49
CA ARG A 64 8.22 -13.49 -12.20
C ARG A 64 7.29 -12.44 -12.81
N PRO A 65 7.04 -12.47 -14.14
CA PRO A 65 6.05 -11.60 -14.78
C PRO A 65 4.64 -11.81 -14.21
N LEU A 66 3.93 -10.70 -14.01
CA LEU A 66 2.55 -10.70 -13.50
C LEU A 66 1.51 -10.43 -14.60
N ASP A 67 1.93 -10.29 -15.86
CA ASP A 67 1.05 -9.93 -16.98
C ASP A 67 -0.04 -11.00 -17.16
N GLY A 68 -1.29 -10.54 -17.33
CA GLY A 68 -2.46 -11.41 -17.41
C GLY A 68 -2.79 -12.22 -16.16
N MET A 69 -2.01 -12.06 -15.07
CA MET A 69 -2.26 -12.79 -13.83
C MET A 69 -3.37 -12.11 -13.01
N PRO A 70 -4.47 -12.82 -12.70
CA PRO A 70 -5.58 -12.26 -11.93
C PRO A 70 -5.19 -12.03 -10.46
N THR A 71 -5.84 -11.06 -9.83
CA THR A 71 -5.60 -10.60 -8.45
C THR A 71 -5.46 -11.74 -7.44
N HIS A 72 -6.35 -12.74 -7.49
CA HIS A 72 -6.31 -13.84 -6.52
C HIS A 72 -5.05 -14.71 -6.63
N ARG A 73 -4.43 -14.81 -7.81
CA ARG A 73 -3.14 -15.48 -7.99
C ARG A 73 -1.99 -14.63 -7.49
N ARG A 74 -2.04 -13.30 -7.68
CA ARG A 74 -1.06 -12.36 -7.13
C ARG A 74 -1.07 -12.38 -5.60
N LEU A 75 -2.26 -12.47 -4.99
CA LEU A 75 -2.39 -12.69 -3.53
C LEU A 75 -1.69 -14.00 -3.11
N GLY A 76 -1.86 -15.07 -3.87
CA GLY A 76 -1.17 -16.34 -3.63
C GLY A 76 0.37 -16.27 -3.73
N LEU A 77 0.92 -15.34 -4.50
CA LEU A 77 2.36 -15.03 -4.53
C LEU A 77 2.82 -14.20 -3.32
N GLY A 78 1.89 -13.60 -2.57
CA GLY A 78 2.17 -12.77 -1.41
C GLY A 78 2.04 -11.27 -1.67
N ILE A 79 1.29 -10.84 -2.66
CA ILE A 79 0.96 -9.43 -2.88
C ILE A 79 -0.41 -9.17 -2.26
N ALA A 80 -0.47 -8.41 -1.16
CA ALA A 80 -1.71 -7.99 -0.53
C ALA A 80 -1.89 -6.47 -0.62
N MET A 81 -3.14 -6.01 -0.71
CA MET A 81 -3.46 -4.59 -0.81
C MET A 81 -4.50 -4.19 0.24
N VAL A 82 -4.25 -3.07 0.90
CA VAL A 82 -5.24 -2.32 1.69
C VAL A 82 -5.69 -1.14 0.83
N PRO A 83 -6.86 -1.21 0.21
CA PRO A 83 -7.36 -0.13 -0.64
C PRO A 83 -7.85 1.05 0.19
N GLU A 84 -7.93 2.21 -0.43
CA GLU A 84 -8.63 3.38 0.11
C GLU A 84 -10.06 3.03 0.56
N GLY A 85 -10.53 3.69 1.63
CA GLY A 85 -11.88 3.51 2.16
C GLY A 85 -12.05 2.25 3.01
N ARG A 86 -10.94 1.68 3.52
CA ARG A 86 -10.90 0.58 4.51
C ARG A 86 -11.45 -0.76 4.01
N ARG A 87 -12.59 -0.78 3.31
CA ARG A 87 -13.24 -1.96 2.68
C ARG A 87 -13.34 -3.18 3.61
N ILE A 88 -13.65 -2.95 4.90
CA ILE A 88 -13.95 -4.04 5.84
C ILE A 88 -15.34 -4.64 5.56
N PHE A 89 -15.64 -5.78 6.14
CA PHE A 89 -16.97 -6.39 6.16
C PHE A 89 -17.73 -5.89 7.40
N PRO A 90 -18.70 -4.95 7.25
CA PRO A 90 -19.31 -4.27 8.40
C PRO A 90 -20.11 -5.20 9.33
N SER A 91 -20.70 -6.24 8.78
CA SER A 91 -21.52 -7.22 9.52
C SER A 91 -20.68 -8.28 10.23
N LEU A 92 -19.46 -8.53 9.77
CA LEU A 92 -18.57 -9.51 10.40
C LEU A 92 -17.87 -8.89 11.62
N THR A 93 -17.59 -9.71 12.61
CA THR A 93 -16.78 -9.34 13.77
C THR A 93 -15.34 -9.01 13.36
N VAL A 94 -14.57 -8.41 14.29
CA VAL A 94 -13.13 -8.17 14.08
C VAL A 94 -12.42 -9.47 13.72
N GLU A 95 -12.65 -10.53 14.49
CA GLU A 95 -12.02 -11.83 14.24
C GLU A 95 -12.40 -12.44 12.90
N GLU A 96 -13.67 -12.43 12.55
CA GLU A 96 -14.14 -12.95 11.27
C GLU A 96 -13.56 -12.16 10.09
N ASN A 97 -13.49 -10.82 10.20
CA ASN A 97 -12.81 -9.99 9.20
C ASN A 97 -11.34 -10.41 9.02
N LEU A 98 -10.61 -10.66 10.12
CA LEU A 98 -9.23 -11.13 10.05
C LEU A 98 -9.15 -12.50 9.38
N LEU A 99 -10.01 -13.44 9.76
CA LEU A 99 -10.03 -14.80 9.21
C LEU A 99 -10.32 -14.82 7.70
N VAL A 100 -11.13 -13.90 7.18
CA VAL A 100 -11.32 -13.75 5.72
C VAL A 100 -9.98 -13.47 5.03
N GLY A 101 -9.09 -12.70 5.63
CA GLY A 101 -7.75 -12.42 5.10
C GLY A 101 -6.85 -13.66 5.01
N ALA A 102 -7.12 -14.67 5.84
CA ALA A 102 -6.37 -15.92 5.89
C ALA A 102 -6.81 -16.98 4.85
N HIS A 103 -7.76 -16.68 3.98
CA HIS A 103 -8.37 -17.65 3.06
C HIS A 103 -7.35 -18.38 2.15
N ARG A 104 -6.21 -17.76 1.83
CA ARG A 104 -5.10 -18.39 1.10
C ARG A 104 -3.85 -18.33 1.95
N LEU A 105 -3.80 -19.13 3.01
CA LEU A 105 -2.72 -19.18 3.98
C LEU A 105 -1.37 -19.43 3.31
N ARG A 106 -0.56 -18.40 3.26
CA ARG A 106 0.87 -18.55 3.15
C ARG A 106 1.43 -18.84 4.55
N PRO A 107 2.46 -19.68 4.68
CA PRO A 107 3.19 -19.81 5.94
C PRO A 107 3.78 -18.46 6.33
N GLY A 108 3.71 -18.11 7.63
CA GLY A 108 4.28 -16.88 8.12
C GLY A 108 3.83 -16.53 9.53
N PRO A 109 4.31 -15.42 10.08
CA PRO A 109 4.08 -15.05 11.47
C PRO A 109 2.68 -14.51 11.73
N TRP A 110 1.99 -14.00 10.70
CA TRP A 110 0.72 -13.30 10.88
C TRP A 110 -0.43 -14.28 11.10
N ARG A 111 -0.98 -14.23 12.31
CA ARG A 111 -2.17 -14.94 12.76
C ARG A 111 -3.03 -13.97 13.55
N VAL A 112 -4.30 -14.30 13.81
CA VAL A 112 -5.23 -13.44 14.58
C VAL A 112 -4.57 -12.90 15.84
N ARG A 113 -3.94 -13.77 16.65
CA ARG A 113 -3.24 -13.37 17.88
C ARG A 113 -2.19 -12.29 17.60
N ARG A 114 -1.30 -12.49 16.60
CA ARG A 114 -0.23 -11.55 16.29
C ARG A 114 -0.74 -10.19 15.78
N VAL A 115 -1.82 -10.21 14.99
CA VAL A 115 -2.49 -8.97 14.54
C VAL A 115 -3.10 -8.21 15.71
N LEU A 116 -3.69 -8.89 16.68
CA LEU A 116 -4.25 -8.26 17.90
C LEU A 116 -3.14 -7.74 18.83
N GLU A 117 -1.97 -8.37 18.87
CA GLU A 117 -0.78 -7.85 19.56
C GLU A 117 -0.27 -6.57 18.88
N LEU A 118 -0.23 -6.53 17.54
CA LEU A 118 0.15 -5.35 16.76
C LEU A 118 -0.85 -4.18 16.92
N PHE A 119 -2.13 -4.50 16.99
CA PHE A 119 -3.24 -3.54 17.14
C PHE A 119 -4.06 -3.81 18.40
N PRO A 120 -3.57 -3.46 19.61
CA PRO A 120 -4.26 -3.75 20.88
C PRO A 120 -5.67 -3.15 20.95
N ALA A 121 -5.93 -2.02 20.26
CA ALA A 121 -7.25 -1.41 20.18
C ALA A 121 -8.35 -2.32 19.57
N LEU A 122 -7.94 -3.37 18.87
CA LEU A 122 -8.84 -4.38 18.30
C LEU A 122 -9.06 -5.58 19.24
N ALA A 123 -8.13 -5.83 20.17
CA ALA A 123 -8.17 -7.01 21.03
C ALA A 123 -9.44 -7.05 21.90
N ASP A 124 -9.77 -5.93 22.56
CA ASP A 124 -10.96 -5.81 23.41
C ASP A 124 -12.28 -5.80 22.60
N LYS A 125 -12.17 -5.71 21.29
CA LYS A 125 -13.29 -5.62 20.36
C LYS A 125 -13.41 -6.83 19.44
N ARG A 126 -12.68 -7.90 19.71
CA ARG A 126 -12.56 -9.10 18.88
C ARG A 126 -13.91 -9.64 18.40
N GLY A 127 -14.91 -9.70 19.28
CA GLY A 127 -16.28 -10.15 18.98
C GLY A 127 -17.22 -9.04 18.48
N ARG A 128 -16.76 -7.78 18.30
CA ARG A 128 -17.63 -6.69 17.84
C ARG A 128 -17.72 -6.64 16.33
N PRO A 129 -18.90 -6.36 15.75
CA PRO A 129 -19.05 -6.11 14.31
C PRO A 129 -18.21 -4.92 13.85
N GLY A 130 -17.66 -5.01 12.63
CA GLY A 130 -16.86 -3.96 12.02
C GLY A 130 -17.59 -2.61 11.92
N SER A 131 -18.91 -2.61 11.77
CA SER A 131 -19.75 -1.40 11.76
C SER A 131 -19.72 -0.61 13.08
N ARG A 132 -19.35 -1.23 14.19
CA ARG A 132 -19.26 -0.58 15.53
C ARG A 132 -17.85 -0.10 15.89
N LEU A 133 -16.92 -0.17 14.97
CA LEU A 133 -15.56 0.31 15.14
C LEU A 133 -15.45 1.78 14.73
N SER A 134 -14.59 2.53 15.42
CA SER A 134 -14.17 3.86 14.97
C SER A 134 -13.42 3.78 13.63
N GLY A 135 -13.29 4.91 12.94
CA GLY A 135 -12.59 4.95 11.65
C GLY A 135 -11.14 4.45 11.73
N GLY A 136 -10.43 4.77 12.80
CA GLY A 136 -9.07 4.29 13.03
C GLY A 136 -9.00 2.79 13.27
N GLU A 137 -9.92 2.24 14.07
CA GLU A 137 -10.01 0.80 14.31
C GLU A 137 -10.38 0.02 13.05
N GLN A 138 -11.28 0.57 12.23
CA GLN A 138 -11.58 -0.01 10.92
C GLN A 138 -10.35 -0.04 10.00
N GLN A 139 -9.50 0.99 10.05
CA GLN A 139 -8.26 1.04 9.28
C GLN A 139 -7.25 0.00 9.80
N MET A 140 -7.07 -0.09 11.12
CA MET A 140 -6.23 -1.13 11.73
C MET A 140 -6.73 -2.54 11.36
N LEU A 141 -8.06 -2.74 11.35
CA LEU A 141 -8.68 -4.00 10.94
C LEU A 141 -8.42 -4.32 9.46
N ALA A 142 -8.49 -3.32 8.57
CA ALA A 142 -8.20 -3.50 7.16
C ALA A 142 -6.74 -3.90 6.92
N ILE A 143 -5.79 -3.25 7.61
CA ILE A 143 -4.37 -3.61 7.59
C ILE A 143 -4.17 -5.01 8.16
N GLY A 144 -4.74 -5.30 9.33
CA GLY A 144 -4.66 -6.61 9.97
C GLY A 144 -5.17 -7.73 9.07
N ARG A 145 -6.30 -7.51 8.37
CA ARG A 145 -6.84 -8.46 7.41
C ARG A 145 -5.87 -8.72 6.24
N ALA A 146 -5.19 -7.69 5.74
CA ALA A 146 -4.19 -7.88 4.68
C ALA A 146 -2.96 -8.65 5.20
N LEU A 147 -2.52 -8.40 6.43
CA LEU A 147 -1.42 -9.13 7.08
C LEU A 147 -1.73 -10.61 7.26
N MET A 148 -2.99 -10.99 7.50
CA MET A 148 -3.39 -12.40 7.63
C MET A 148 -3.09 -13.25 6.40
N ALA A 149 -2.88 -12.64 5.23
CA ALA A 149 -2.40 -13.33 4.03
C ALA A 149 -0.89 -13.64 4.08
N ASN A 150 -0.17 -13.22 5.12
CA ASN A 150 1.28 -13.30 5.24
C ASN A 150 1.99 -12.74 3.99
N PRO A 151 1.81 -11.44 3.67
CA PRO A 151 2.31 -10.87 2.43
C PRO A 151 3.83 -10.73 2.44
N ARG A 152 4.46 -10.92 1.28
CA ARG A 152 5.82 -10.45 0.98
C ARG A 152 5.83 -8.99 0.53
N LEU A 153 4.73 -8.56 -0.12
CA LEU A 153 4.51 -7.18 -0.55
C LEU A 153 3.14 -6.70 -0.05
N LEU A 154 3.16 -5.69 0.80
CA LEU A 154 1.97 -5.03 1.32
C LEU A 154 1.82 -3.66 0.65
N LEU A 155 0.72 -3.49 -0.07
CA LEU A 155 0.35 -2.24 -0.74
C LEU A 155 -0.66 -1.49 0.13
N LEU A 156 -0.33 -0.25 0.55
CA LEU A 156 -1.16 0.60 1.40
C LEU A 156 -1.62 1.84 0.63
N ASP A 157 -2.91 1.95 0.34
CA ASP A 157 -3.47 3.04 -0.46
C ASP A 157 -4.17 4.07 0.45
N GLU A 158 -3.51 5.21 0.67
CA GLU A 158 -4.01 6.37 1.46
C GLU A 158 -4.59 5.97 2.83
N VAL A 159 -3.84 5.17 3.57
CA VAL A 159 -4.31 4.58 4.84
C VAL A 159 -4.46 5.59 5.98
N SER A 160 -3.90 6.79 5.83
CA SER A 160 -4.00 7.90 6.79
C SER A 160 -5.22 8.80 6.58
N LEU A 161 -5.85 8.73 5.40
CA LEU A 161 -6.90 9.66 4.98
C LEU A 161 -8.10 9.66 5.94
N GLY A 162 -8.47 10.86 6.41
CA GLY A 162 -9.64 11.05 7.29
C GLY A 162 -9.49 10.47 8.69
N LEU A 163 -8.27 10.22 9.14
CA LEU A 163 -7.98 9.75 10.49
C LEU A 163 -7.39 10.86 11.37
N ALA A 164 -7.66 10.76 12.69
CA ALA A 164 -7.02 11.64 13.65
C ALA A 164 -5.50 11.42 13.69
N PRO A 165 -4.68 12.49 13.87
CA PRO A 165 -3.22 12.40 13.84
C PRO A 165 -2.62 11.34 14.77
N VAL A 166 -3.21 11.15 15.96
CA VAL A 166 -2.77 10.14 16.92
C VAL A 166 -2.95 8.71 16.39
N VAL A 167 -4.01 8.46 15.63
CA VAL A 167 -4.29 7.15 15.01
C VAL A 167 -3.33 6.90 13.85
N VAL A 168 -3.14 7.93 13.04
CA VAL A 168 -2.17 7.89 11.93
C VAL A 168 -0.79 7.54 12.47
N LYS A 169 -0.29 8.27 13.47
CA LYS A 169 0.99 8.01 14.11
C LYS A 169 1.10 6.54 14.55
N ARG A 170 0.07 6.02 15.24
CA ARG A 170 0.05 4.62 15.72
C ARG A 170 0.12 3.60 14.57
N ILE A 171 -0.56 3.84 13.44
CA ILE A 171 -0.48 2.96 12.27
C ILE A 171 0.94 2.96 11.71
N TYR A 172 1.57 4.13 11.56
CA TYR A 172 2.93 4.22 11.02
C TYR A 172 3.99 3.62 11.95
N GLU A 173 3.81 3.70 13.26
CA GLU A 173 4.67 3.05 14.25
C GLU A 173 4.67 1.51 14.13
N THR A 174 3.68 0.90 13.45
CA THR A 174 3.66 -0.55 13.20
C THR A 174 4.44 -0.97 11.96
N LEU A 175 4.78 -0.06 11.05
CA LEU A 175 5.46 -0.41 9.80
C LEU A 175 6.82 -1.09 10.01
N PRO A 176 7.69 -0.63 10.92
CA PRO A 176 8.95 -1.32 11.19
C PRO A 176 8.77 -2.76 11.67
N GLU A 177 7.74 -3.04 12.48
CA GLU A 177 7.42 -4.39 12.91
C GLU A 177 6.91 -5.25 11.75
N ILE A 178 6.08 -4.67 10.87
CA ILE A 178 5.56 -5.35 9.67
C ILE A 178 6.72 -5.74 8.75
N VAL A 179 7.64 -4.81 8.50
CA VAL A 179 8.84 -5.05 7.68
C VAL A 179 9.77 -6.06 8.36
N GLY A 180 10.03 -5.93 9.65
CA GLY A 180 10.85 -6.85 10.43
C GLY A 180 10.30 -8.28 10.47
N ASN A 181 9.01 -8.49 10.18
CA ASN A 181 8.37 -9.78 10.01
C ASN A 181 8.31 -10.25 8.54
N GLY A 182 9.12 -9.67 7.65
CA GLY A 182 9.37 -10.14 6.28
C GLY A 182 8.46 -9.57 5.22
N ALA A 183 7.70 -8.50 5.50
CA ALA A 183 6.96 -7.79 4.47
C ALA A 183 7.79 -6.65 3.89
N THR A 184 7.65 -6.41 2.60
CA THR A 184 8.05 -5.19 1.89
C THR A 184 6.82 -4.30 1.79
N VAL A 185 6.95 -3.00 1.97
CA VAL A 185 5.80 -2.08 1.99
C VAL A 185 5.90 -1.07 0.85
N VAL A 186 4.80 -0.90 0.12
CA VAL A 186 4.60 0.25 -0.76
C VAL A 186 3.40 1.03 -0.23
N LEU A 187 3.64 2.27 0.19
CA LEU A 187 2.59 3.14 0.72
C LEU A 187 2.32 4.31 -0.22
N VAL A 188 1.06 4.61 -0.43
CA VAL A 188 0.60 5.80 -1.15
C VAL A 188 0.14 6.83 -0.14
N GLU A 189 0.67 8.05 -0.25
CA GLU A 189 0.34 9.15 0.67
C GLU A 189 0.28 10.50 -0.02
N GLN A 190 -0.46 11.41 0.62
CA GLN A 190 -0.54 12.82 0.22
C GLN A 190 0.33 13.71 1.12
N ASP A 191 0.48 13.35 2.42
CA ASP A 191 1.36 14.07 3.34
C ASP A 191 2.82 13.68 3.08
N ILE A 192 3.55 14.60 2.42
CA ILE A 192 4.96 14.45 2.06
C ILE A 192 5.81 14.16 3.29
N GLY A 193 5.61 14.94 4.37
CA GLY A 193 6.43 14.82 5.58
C GLY A 193 6.27 13.47 6.25
N GLN A 194 5.05 12.93 6.25
CA GLN A 194 4.75 11.62 6.80
C GLN A 194 5.31 10.50 5.93
N ALA A 195 5.12 10.59 4.62
CA ALA A 195 5.63 9.61 3.68
C ALA A 195 7.17 9.48 3.75
N LEU A 196 7.89 10.60 3.75
CA LEU A 196 9.36 10.62 3.84
C LEU A 196 9.90 10.05 5.17
N ARG A 197 9.19 10.28 6.28
CA ARG A 197 9.59 9.70 7.58
C ARG A 197 9.38 8.20 7.68
N ALA A 198 8.45 7.67 6.91
CA ALA A 198 8.04 6.27 7.00
C ALA A 198 8.74 5.37 5.97
N ALA A 199 9.36 5.95 4.95
CA ALA A 199 9.89 5.21 3.82
C ALA A 199 11.41 5.38 3.66
N ASP A 200 12.06 4.33 3.16
CA ASP A 200 13.47 4.34 2.79
C ASP A 200 13.70 5.13 1.48
N ARG A 201 12.75 5.01 0.55
CA ARG A 201 12.75 5.70 -0.74
C ARG A 201 11.36 6.23 -1.08
N ALA A 202 11.35 7.27 -1.91
CA ALA A 202 10.11 7.83 -2.42
C ALA A 202 10.15 8.05 -3.94
N TYR A 203 8.96 7.90 -4.54
CA TYR A 203 8.66 8.28 -5.92
C TYR A 203 7.56 9.34 -5.88
N CYS A 204 7.80 10.48 -6.52
CA CYS A 204 6.81 11.53 -6.69
C CYS A 204 6.13 11.35 -8.06
N LEU A 205 4.82 11.17 -8.07
CA LEU A 205 4.02 11.11 -9.29
C LEU A 205 3.36 12.46 -9.56
N LEU A 206 3.48 12.90 -10.81
CA LEU A 206 2.78 14.05 -11.36
C LEU A 206 2.11 13.61 -12.66
N GLU A 207 0.81 13.82 -12.80
CA GLU A 207 0.04 13.54 -14.03
C GLU A 207 0.32 12.16 -14.64
N GLY A 208 0.38 11.14 -13.80
CA GLY A 208 0.61 9.76 -14.20
C GLY A 208 2.05 9.41 -14.60
N ARG A 209 3.03 10.27 -14.29
CA ARG A 209 4.46 10.06 -14.56
C ARG A 209 5.27 10.15 -13.29
N VAL A 210 6.43 9.49 -13.25
CA VAL A 210 7.42 9.70 -12.19
C VAL A 210 8.17 11.00 -12.48
N ALA A 211 7.94 12.03 -11.67
CA ALA A 211 8.60 13.32 -11.79
C ALA A 211 9.92 13.39 -11.01
N LEU A 212 9.99 12.70 -9.86
CA LEU A 212 11.15 12.67 -8.98
C LEU A 212 11.19 11.35 -8.22
N HIS A 213 12.37 10.81 -7.96
CA HIS A 213 12.54 9.67 -7.05
C HIS A 213 13.93 9.68 -6.41
N GLY A 214 14.05 9.05 -5.27
CA GLY A 214 15.34 8.92 -4.56
C GLY A 214 15.18 8.39 -3.14
N PRO A 215 16.29 8.23 -2.40
CA PRO A 215 16.27 7.95 -0.97
C PRO A 215 15.52 9.04 -0.21
N SER A 216 14.67 8.66 0.74
CA SER A 216 13.82 9.62 1.48
C SER A 216 14.63 10.67 2.24
N GLU A 217 15.79 10.28 2.80
CA GLU A 217 16.71 11.21 3.49
C GLU A 217 17.29 12.31 2.58
N GLY A 218 17.42 12.02 1.27
CA GLY A 218 17.95 12.95 0.27
C GLY A 218 16.90 13.85 -0.37
N LEU A 219 15.61 13.59 -0.14
CA LEU A 219 14.50 14.34 -0.74
C LEU A 219 13.99 15.39 0.24
N THR A 220 14.06 16.66 -0.17
CA THR A 220 13.48 17.76 0.60
C THR A 220 12.00 17.95 0.26
N ARG A 221 11.25 18.48 1.23
CA ARG A 221 9.86 18.88 1.00
C ARG A 221 9.74 19.86 -0.18
N GLN A 222 10.71 20.77 -0.32
CA GLN A 222 10.73 21.75 -1.41
C GLN A 222 10.87 21.07 -2.77
N GLN A 223 11.81 20.14 -2.95
CA GLN A 223 12.00 19.40 -4.20
C GLN A 223 10.74 18.64 -4.62
N ILE A 224 10.06 18.01 -3.65
CA ILE A 224 8.81 17.31 -3.93
C ILE A 224 7.70 18.31 -4.30
N THR A 225 7.62 19.44 -3.60
CA THR A 225 6.65 20.51 -3.90
C THR A 225 6.89 21.07 -5.31
N ASP A 226 8.14 21.33 -5.68
CA ASP A 226 8.49 21.79 -7.01
C ASP A 226 8.12 20.76 -8.10
N ALA A 227 8.36 19.48 -7.82
CA ALA A 227 7.92 18.38 -8.67
C ALA A 227 6.39 18.30 -8.80
N TYR A 228 5.64 18.60 -7.73
CA TYR A 228 4.17 18.67 -7.75
C TYR A 228 3.62 19.76 -8.68
N PHE A 229 4.31 20.89 -8.77
CA PHE A 229 3.88 22.01 -9.59
C PHE A 229 4.55 22.02 -10.96
N GLY A 230 5.32 20.98 -11.31
CA GLY A 230 6.05 20.93 -12.59
C GLY A 230 7.14 21.99 -12.71
N MET A 231 7.54 22.60 -11.59
CA MET A 231 8.63 23.56 -11.56
C MET A 231 9.95 22.79 -11.63
N ARG A 232 10.70 22.93 -12.75
CA ARG A 232 12.05 22.39 -12.84
C ARG A 232 12.94 23.19 -11.91
N SER A 233 13.58 22.54 -10.95
CA SER A 233 14.74 23.12 -10.26
C SER A 233 15.80 23.45 -11.30
N ALA A 234 16.18 24.73 -11.38
CA ALA A 234 17.21 25.21 -12.29
C ALA A 234 18.58 24.68 -11.90
#